data_749e20973cf7fd78130696e07bc84c95
#
_entry.id   749e20973cf7fd78130696e07bc84c95
#
_cell.length_a   1.000
_cell.length_b   1.000
_cell.length_c   1.000
_cell.angle_alpha   90.00
_cell.angle_beta   90.00
_cell.angle_gamma   90.00
#
_symmetry.space_group_name_H-M   'P 1'
#
loop_
_entity.id
_entity.type
_entity.pdbx_description
1 polymer ?
#
loop_
_entity_poly.entity_id
_entity_poly.type
_entity_poly.pdbx_seq_one_letter_code
_entity_poly.pdbx_strand_id
1 'polypeptide(L)'
;MAKEQNVPMLEPEDFSAHSIPRPSSRFVQYRASDRSELTRSRQASSSSFASTFSVVSDTSSSVDDKPEWYLKDTSVQFQKSPAEQDPAVGFFYTPRTLSILSTMLMFLVYVAFTPEFNDTVTNVKIGILASIGVFCVFGMLQFRDSLLLRPHPALWRVVLSFGVVYQLFLVFLLFQNKQDARMLLKYIDPALGVPLPEKSYGDACELNRENILDQVFDVFTLAHAVGWFCKALILRDYTFCWILSIMFEVMEYSLSHQLNNFDECWWDHWLLDVLICNWLGIYLGVKTCEYFEMKQYSWQGLADIPTLKGKMKRTMAQFTPKSWTKFEWNSTKSFKSYAAVIFILTMLLICELNAFYLKSLLWIPPAHPINITRIFSYFMFGIPGVREAYQYLHDPNCKRIGPQAWLLISSITTEVLIIFKFGKGEFPNPAPTSVINFWIGFLTLLIGYPIYQFYLLPKFQEYRIKKKLQ
;
A
#
# COMPACT_ATOMS: atom_id res chain seq x y z
N MET A 1 -35.43 39.17 -35.01
CA MET A 1 -35.39 38.32 -36.24
C MET A 1 -34.28 37.28 -36.04
N ALA A 2 -34.65 36.16 -35.54
CA ALA A 2 -33.78 35.01 -35.33
C ALA A 2 -34.10 33.96 -36.40
N LYS A 3 -33.06 33.44 -37.05
CA LYS A 3 -33.18 32.31 -37.97
C LYS A 3 -32.86 31.04 -37.20
N GLU A 4 -33.88 30.23 -37.01
CA GLU A 4 -33.73 28.81 -36.64
C GLU A 4 -33.10 28.04 -37.82
N GLN A 5 -32.05 27.27 -37.54
CA GLN A 5 -31.53 26.25 -38.44
C GLN A 5 -31.89 24.88 -37.88
N ASN A 6 -32.78 24.21 -38.61
CA ASN A 6 -33.18 22.81 -38.46
C ASN A 6 -31.97 21.88 -38.72
N VAL A 7 -31.74 20.98 -37.80
CA VAL A 7 -30.87 19.81 -37.99
C VAL A 7 -31.79 18.58 -38.18
N PRO A 8 -31.62 17.79 -39.24
CA PRO A 8 -32.46 16.62 -39.47
C PRO A 8 -32.07 15.45 -38.55
N MET A 9 -33.09 14.82 -37.97
CA MET A 9 -32.97 13.53 -37.26
C MET A 9 -32.66 12.43 -38.28
N LEU A 10 -31.66 11.62 -37.99
CA LEU A 10 -31.36 10.36 -38.66
C LEU A 10 -32.12 9.23 -37.95
N GLU A 11 -32.92 8.51 -38.77
CA GLU A 11 -33.63 7.30 -38.36
C GLU A 11 -32.65 6.15 -38.04
N PRO A 12 -33.05 5.20 -37.17
CA PRO A 12 -32.23 4.05 -36.84
C PRO A 12 -32.27 2.99 -37.93
N GLU A 13 -31.13 2.67 -38.53
CA GLU A 13 -30.98 1.54 -39.46
C GLU A 13 -31.03 0.19 -38.71
N ASP A 14 -31.92 -0.66 -39.22
CA ASP A 14 -32.07 -2.09 -38.88
C ASP A 14 -30.79 -2.86 -39.18
N PHE A 15 -30.11 -3.37 -38.15
CA PHE A 15 -29.06 -4.36 -38.31
C PHE A 15 -29.63 -5.77 -38.27
N SER A 16 -29.89 -6.32 -39.44
CA SER A 16 -30.20 -7.73 -39.67
C SER A 16 -29.00 -8.61 -39.29
N ALA A 17 -29.29 -9.66 -38.52
CA ALA A 17 -28.37 -10.68 -38.06
C ALA A 17 -27.66 -11.40 -39.22
N HIS A 18 -26.35 -11.22 -39.35
CA HIS A 18 -25.51 -12.13 -40.11
C HIS A 18 -24.87 -13.16 -39.17
N SER A 19 -25.23 -14.41 -39.42
CA SER A 19 -24.75 -15.62 -38.76
C SER A 19 -23.26 -15.79 -38.99
N ILE A 20 -22.51 -15.81 -37.87
CA ILE A 20 -21.07 -16.18 -37.82
C ILE A 20 -20.95 -17.71 -37.79
N PRO A 21 -20.14 -18.35 -38.66
CA PRO A 21 -19.95 -19.80 -38.65
C PRO A 21 -19.09 -20.22 -37.48
N ARG A 22 -19.51 -21.27 -36.76
CA ARG A 22 -18.75 -21.91 -35.66
C ARG A 22 -17.52 -22.62 -36.23
N PRO A 23 -16.35 -22.49 -35.60
CA PRO A 23 -15.19 -23.33 -35.92
C PRO A 23 -15.42 -24.76 -35.40
N SER A 24 -15.24 -25.75 -36.27
CA SER A 24 -15.29 -27.18 -35.97
C SER A 24 -14.15 -27.58 -35.03
N SER A 25 -14.49 -28.18 -33.91
CA SER A 25 -13.55 -28.84 -33.00
C SER A 25 -13.00 -30.13 -33.65
N ARG A 26 -11.72 -30.11 -34.09
CA ARG A 26 -10.97 -31.32 -34.32
C ARG A 26 -10.27 -31.74 -33.02
N PHE A 27 -10.80 -32.76 -32.37
CA PHE A 27 -10.09 -33.51 -31.35
C PHE A 27 -8.91 -34.25 -32.02
N VAL A 28 -7.69 -33.89 -31.63
CA VAL A 28 -6.51 -34.67 -31.90
C VAL A 28 -6.27 -35.60 -30.69
N GLN A 29 -6.64 -36.89 -30.85
CA GLN A 29 -6.28 -37.94 -29.91
C GLN A 29 -4.77 -38.21 -30.03
N TYR A 30 -4.02 -37.87 -29.00
CA TYR A 30 -2.66 -38.39 -28.85
C TYR A 30 -2.72 -39.78 -28.22
N ARG A 31 -2.32 -40.75 -29.03
CA ARG A 31 -2.17 -42.18 -28.71
C ARG A 31 -0.92 -42.34 -27.84
N ALA A 32 -1.09 -42.83 -26.64
CA ALA A 32 0.00 -43.33 -25.81
C ALA A 32 0.57 -44.59 -26.45
N SER A 33 1.84 -44.58 -26.82
CA SER A 33 2.59 -45.81 -27.15
C SER A 33 3.87 -45.85 -26.33
N ASP A 34 3.97 -46.90 -25.54
CA ASP A 34 5.14 -47.65 -25.07
C ASP A 34 6.49 -46.94 -24.96
N ARG A 35 6.96 -46.81 -23.73
CA ARG A 35 8.36 -47.05 -23.38
C ARG A 35 8.47 -47.73 -22.01
N SER A 36 8.33 -49.03 -22.03
CA SER A 36 9.00 -49.91 -21.10
C SER A 36 10.43 -50.16 -21.62
N GLU A 37 11.38 -50.21 -20.71
CA GLU A 37 12.80 -50.57 -20.82
C GLU A 37 13.77 -49.41 -20.67
N LEU A 38 14.20 -49.25 -19.42
CA LEU A 38 15.61 -49.09 -19.03
C LEU A 38 15.70 -48.79 -17.50
N THR A 39 15.39 -49.86 -16.73
CA THR A 39 15.83 -49.95 -15.34
C THR A 39 16.98 -50.93 -15.28
N ARG A 40 18.17 -50.45 -15.01
CA ARG A 40 19.19 -51.15 -14.19
C ARG A 40 20.40 -50.25 -13.88
N SER A 41 20.73 -50.34 -12.60
CA SER A 41 22.01 -50.00 -11.98
C SER A 41 22.22 -48.52 -11.56
N ARG A 42 21.92 -48.22 -10.32
CA ARG A 42 22.93 -47.93 -9.29
C ARG A 42 22.26 -47.84 -7.93
N GLN A 43 22.39 -48.93 -7.16
CA GLN A 43 22.28 -48.93 -5.71
C GLN A 43 23.57 -48.33 -5.13
N ALA A 44 23.44 -47.41 -4.19
CA ALA A 44 24.16 -47.45 -2.91
C ALA A 44 23.82 -46.26 -2.03
N SER A 45 23.22 -46.55 -0.91
CA SER A 45 23.45 -46.00 0.45
C SER A 45 23.18 -44.52 0.71
N SER A 46 22.10 -44.20 1.48
CA SER A 46 22.21 -43.93 2.91
C SER A 46 20.82 -43.65 3.50
N SER A 47 20.57 -44.39 4.53
CA SER A 47 19.68 -44.34 5.69
C SER A 47 18.81 -43.10 5.97
N SER A 48 17.50 -43.37 6.10
CA SER A 48 16.59 -43.20 7.23
C SER A 48 16.28 -41.79 7.72
N PHE A 49 15.05 -41.37 7.46
CA PHE A 49 14.05 -41.02 8.47
C PHE A 49 12.68 -40.96 7.79
N ALA A 50 11.94 -42.04 7.85
CA ALA A 50 10.54 -42.08 7.45
C ALA A 50 9.68 -41.94 8.71
N SER A 51 8.90 -40.90 8.82
CA SER A 51 7.74 -40.85 9.71
C SER A 51 6.47 -40.92 8.87
N THR A 52 5.87 -42.04 8.97
CA THR A 52 4.56 -42.48 8.47
C THR A 52 3.47 -41.53 8.97
N PHE A 53 2.72 -40.91 8.08
CA PHE A 53 1.40 -40.37 8.39
C PHE A 53 0.37 -41.10 7.55
N SER A 54 -0.41 -41.91 8.22
CA SER A 54 -1.57 -42.62 7.71
C SER A 54 -2.68 -41.67 7.30
N VAL A 55 -3.14 -41.80 6.07
CA VAL A 55 -4.36 -41.19 5.57
C VAL A 55 -5.53 -41.98 6.14
N VAL A 56 -6.32 -41.36 7.01
CA VAL A 56 -7.67 -41.83 7.37
C VAL A 56 -8.64 -41.09 6.45
N SER A 57 -9.28 -41.84 5.59
CA SER A 57 -10.46 -41.44 4.84
C SER A 57 -11.69 -41.62 5.74
N ASP A 58 -12.38 -40.52 6.05
CA ASP A 58 -13.75 -40.55 6.51
C ASP A 58 -14.58 -39.45 5.85
N THR A 59 -15.38 -39.85 4.99
CA THR A 59 -16.78 -39.66 4.59
C THR A 59 -17.55 -38.48 5.18
N SER A 60 -18.14 -37.76 4.22
CA SER A 60 -19.48 -37.15 4.20
C SER A 60 -19.85 -36.16 5.30
N SER A 61 -19.91 -34.89 4.91
CA SER A 61 -20.98 -34.00 5.37
C SER A 61 -21.18 -32.83 4.41
N SER A 62 -22.44 -32.72 3.96
CA SER A 62 -23.16 -31.57 3.45
C SER A 62 -22.41 -30.60 2.52
N VAL A 63 -22.73 -30.72 1.26
CA VAL A 63 -22.56 -29.69 0.22
C VAL A 63 -23.40 -28.51 0.65
N ASP A 64 -22.76 -27.50 1.21
CA ASP A 64 -23.32 -26.17 1.38
C ASP A 64 -23.54 -25.56 -0.01
N ASP A 65 -24.79 -25.36 -0.36
CA ASP A 65 -25.28 -24.67 -1.56
C ASP A 65 -24.83 -23.19 -1.54
N LYS A 66 -23.57 -22.95 -1.86
CA LYS A 66 -23.08 -21.59 -2.09
C LYS A 66 -23.30 -21.25 -3.56
N PRO A 67 -23.93 -20.12 -3.88
CA PRO A 67 -24.26 -19.78 -5.26
C PRO A 67 -22.99 -19.69 -6.12
N GLU A 68 -23.07 -20.26 -7.32
CA GLU A 68 -21.97 -20.45 -8.29
C GLU A 68 -21.20 -19.17 -8.67
N TRP A 69 -21.81 -17.98 -8.47
CA TRP A 69 -21.14 -16.69 -8.67
C TRP A 69 -20.08 -16.38 -7.60
N TYR A 70 -20.19 -16.95 -6.40
CA TYR A 70 -19.21 -16.78 -5.32
C TYR A 70 -17.88 -17.49 -5.59
N LEU A 71 -17.92 -18.55 -6.38
CA LEU A 71 -16.73 -19.33 -6.76
C LEU A 71 -16.03 -18.78 -8.00
N LYS A 72 -16.76 -18.04 -8.85
CA LYS A 72 -16.20 -17.52 -10.10
C LYS A 72 -15.31 -16.29 -9.94
N ASP A 73 -15.51 -15.50 -8.88
CA ASP A 73 -14.81 -14.21 -8.74
C ASP A 73 -13.48 -14.28 -7.95
N THR A 74 -13.30 -15.32 -7.14
CA THR A 74 -12.12 -15.42 -6.25
C THR A 74 -10.98 -16.28 -6.82
N SER A 75 -11.25 -17.24 -7.69
CA SER A 75 -10.24 -18.14 -8.23
C SER A 75 -9.50 -17.62 -9.46
N VAL A 76 -10.09 -16.67 -10.18
CA VAL A 76 -9.54 -16.16 -11.46
C VAL A 76 -8.48 -15.08 -11.27
N GLN A 77 -8.42 -14.43 -10.11
CA GLN A 77 -7.55 -13.26 -9.92
C GLN A 77 -6.11 -13.58 -9.49
N PHE A 78 -5.78 -14.79 -9.09
CA PHE A 78 -4.47 -15.10 -8.50
C PHE A 78 -3.63 -16.11 -9.26
N GLN A 79 -4.16 -16.74 -10.29
CA GLN A 79 -3.36 -17.63 -11.15
C GLN A 79 -2.69 -16.77 -12.24
N LYS A 80 -1.35 -16.72 -12.21
CA LYS A 80 -0.54 -16.19 -13.32
C LYS A 80 -0.94 -16.93 -14.59
N SER A 81 -1.80 -16.35 -15.43
CA SER A 81 -2.02 -16.94 -16.74
C SER A 81 -0.75 -16.71 -17.57
N PRO A 82 -0.19 -17.75 -18.20
CA PRO A 82 0.96 -17.62 -19.10
C PRO A 82 0.71 -16.64 -20.25
N ALA A 83 -0.56 -16.36 -20.58
CA ALA A 83 -0.97 -15.40 -21.59
C ALA A 83 -0.80 -13.92 -21.22
N GLU A 84 -0.38 -13.63 -19.98
CA GLU A 84 -0.19 -12.24 -19.51
C GLU A 84 1.19 -11.65 -19.81
N GLN A 85 2.16 -12.47 -20.16
CA GLN A 85 3.49 -12.02 -20.55
C GLN A 85 3.52 -11.78 -22.06
N ASP A 86 3.74 -10.53 -22.44
CA ASP A 86 4.02 -10.18 -23.83
C ASP A 86 5.32 -10.88 -24.27
N PRO A 87 5.29 -11.75 -25.29
CA PRO A 87 6.49 -12.42 -25.78
C PRO A 87 7.62 -11.46 -26.18
N ALA A 88 7.27 -10.27 -26.65
CA ALA A 88 8.24 -9.26 -27.06
C ALA A 88 9.01 -8.63 -25.88
N VAL A 89 8.45 -8.66 -24.69
CA VAL A 89 9.09 -8.19 -23.45
C VAL A 89 9.53 -9.33 -22.54
N GLY A 90 9.36 -10.58 -22.93
CA GLY A 90 9.82 -11.77 -22.20
C GLY A 90 11.29 -11.69 -21.82
N PHE A 91 12.11 -11.03 -22.65
CA PHE A 91 13.50 -10.73 -22.35
C PHE A 91 13.71 -9.96 -21.03
N PHE A 92 12.82 -9.01 -20.68
CA PHE A 92 12.91 -8.24 -19.44
C PHE A 92 12.44 -9.02 -18.21
N TYR A 93 11.62 -10.06 -18.42
CA TYR A 93 11.13 -10.90 -17.33
C TYR A 93 12.03 -12.12 -17.06
N THR A 94 12.95 -12.46 -17.97
CA THR A 94 13.93 -13.52 -17.70
C THR A 94 14.99 -13.01 -16.72
N PRO A 95 15.18 -13.69 -15.57
CA PRO A 95 16.16 -13.26 -14.57
C PRO A 95 17.58 -13.48 -15.12
N ARG A 96 18.28 -12.38 -15.38
CA ARG A 96 19.71 -12.39 -15.79
C ARG A 96 20.60 -12.23 -14.56
N THR A 97 20.44 -13.13 -13.62
CA THR A 97 21.08 -13.05 -12.32
C THR A 97 22.61 -12.94 -12.39
N LEU A 98 23.25 -13.69 -13.29
CA LEU A 98 24.71 -13.66 -13.45
C LEU A 98 25.21 -12.36 -14.06
N SER A 99 24.50 -11.81 -15.05
CA SER A 99 24.89 -10.51 -15.65
C SER A 99 24.74 -9.38 -14.63
N ILE A 100 23.66 -9.37 -13.87
CA ILE A 100 23.44 -8.37 -12.80
C ILE A 100 24.48 -8.53 -11.70
N LEU A 101 24.79 -9.77 -11.28
CA LEU A 101 25.84 -10.04 -10.31
C LEU A 101 27.21 -9.53 -10.80
N SER A 102 27.59 -9.83 -12.06
CA SER A 102 28.85 -9.38 -12.62
C SER A 102 28.92 -7.84 -12.68
N THR A 103 27.85 -7.19 -13.10
CA THR A 103 27.78 -5.72 -13.15
C THR A 103 27.88 -5.13 -11.75
N MET A 104 27.19 -5.70 -10.76
CA MET A 104 27.28 -5.27 -9.36
C MET A 104 28.70 -5.41 -8.82
N LEU A 105 29.37 -6.55 -9.07
CA LEU A 105 30.74 -6.78 -8.62
C LEU A 105 31.73 -5.80 -9.28
N MET A 106 31.61 -5.55 -10.59
CA MET A 106 32.42 -4.54 -11.28
C MET A 106 32.21 -3.15 -10.70
N PHE A 107 30.96 -2.78 -10.41
CA PHE A 107 30.66 -1.50 -9.78
C PHE A 107 31.24 -1.40 -8.37
N LEU A 108 31.16 -2.46 -7.56
CA LEU A 108 31.77 -2.50 -6.22
C LEU A 108 33.29 -2.36 -6.28
N VAL A 109 33.94 -3.06 -7.22
CA VAL A 109 35.40 -2.92 -7.43
C VAL A 109 35.73 -1.47 -7.82
N TYR A 110 34.99 -0.88 -8.75
CA TYR A 110 35.20 0.51 -9.14
C TYR A 110 35.06 1.46 -7.92
N VAL A 111 33.96 1.38 -7.16
CA VAL A 111 33.72 2.26 -6.01
C VAL A 111 34.73 2.04 -4.89
N ALA A 112 35.17 0.79 -4.66
CA ALA A 112 36.09 0.46 -3.58
C ALA A 112 37.53 0.83 -3.86
N PHE A 113 37.98 0.84 -5.14
CA PHE A 113 39.39 1.00 -5.50
C PHE A 113 39.72 2.31 -6.24
N THR A 114 38.72 3.05 -6.74
CA THR A 114 38.97 4.26 -7.53
C THR A 114 39.09 5.53 -6.70
N PRO A 115 38.18 5.85 -5.76
CA PRO A 115 38.29 7.04 -4.93
C PRO A 115 39.08 6.77 -3.66
N GLU A 116 40.10 7.57 -3.39
CA GLU A 116 40.74 7.63 -2.08
C GLU A 116 40.08 8.69 -1.21
N PHE A 117 39.20 8.28 -0.30
CA PHE A 117 38.61 9.17 0.69
C PHE A 117 39.44 9.11 1.97
N ASN A 118 40.06 10.22 2.35
CA ASN A 118 40.84 10.33 3.58
C ASN A 118 39.98 10.53 4.84
N ASP A 119 38.67 10.72 4.67
CA ASP A 119 37.72 10.96 5.74
C ASP A 119 37.00 9.66 6.16
N THR A 120 37.18 9.28 7.42
CA THR A 120 36.57 8.09 8.01
C THR A 120 35.04 8.10 7.93
N VAL A 121 34.40 9.28 8.13
CA VAL A 121 32.93 9.40 8.11
C VAL A 121 32.40 9.12 6.70
N THR A 122 33.06 9.66 5.69
CA THR A 122 32.71 9.42 4.28
C THR A 122 32.89 7.96 3.90
N ASN A 123 33.98 7.31 4.34
CA ASN A 123 34.21 5.88 4.09
C ASN A 123 33.14 5.00 4.72
N VAL A 124 32.73 5.29 5.96
CA VAL A 124 31.66 4.56 6.64
C VAL A 124 30.31 4.76 5.92
N LYS A 125 29.98 5.98 5.52
CA LYS A 125 28.75 6.26 4.75
C LYS A 125 28.70 5.48 3.43
N ILE A 126 29.78 5.50 2.67
CA ILE A 126 29.86 4.78 1.39
C ILE A 126 29.77 3.28 1.62
N GLY A 127 30.45 2.73 2.64
CA GLY A 127 30.37 1.32 2.99
C GLY A 127 28.95 0.88 3.37
N ILE A 128 28.24 1.68 4.16
CA ILE A 128 26.83 1.41 4.50
C ILE A 128 25.94 1.47 3.25
N LEU A 129 26.08 2.49 2.41
CA LEU A 129 25.29 2.62 1.18
C LEU A 129 25.55 1.47 0.22
N ALA A 130 26.80 1.06 0.07
CA ALA A 130 27.18 -0.09 -0.77
C ALA A 130 26.54 -1.38 -0.23
N SER A 131 26.56 -1.60 1.08
CA SER A 131 25.94 -2.76 1.72
C SER A 131 24.43 -2.79 1.52
N ILE A 132 23.77 -1.65 1.67
CA ILE A 132 22.32 -1.49 1.37
C ILE A 132 22.05 -1.78 -0.11
N GLY A 133 22.88 -1.24 -1.00
CA GLY A 133 22.75 -1.46 -2.44
C GLY A 133 22.86 -2.94 -2.81
N VAL A 134 23.86 -3.65 -2.29
CA VAL A 134 24.02 -5.11 -2.47
C VAL A 134 22.80 -5.88 -1.96
N PHE A 135 22.32 -5.53 -0.78
CA PHE A 135 21.13 -6.17 -0.22
C PHE A 135 19.87 -5.94 -1.07
N CYS A 136 19.68 -4.73 -1.60
CA CYS A 136 18.57 -4.42 -2.48
C CYS A 136 18.67 -5.17 -3.82
N VAL A 137 19.86 -5.29 -4.41
CA VAL A 137 20.10 -6.09 -5.62
C VAL A 137 19.82 -7.57 -5.34
N PHE A 138 20.32 -8.10 -4.23
CA PHE A 138 20.03 -9.47 -3.82
C PHE A 138 18.53 -9.70 -3.67
N GLY A 139 17.82 -8.82 -2.96
CA GLY A 139 16.37 -8.94 -2.77
C GLY A 139 15.59 -8.81 -4.08
N MET A 140 16.00 -7.91 -4.98
CA MET A 140 15.43 -7.78 -6.32
C MET A 140 15.49 -9.11 -7.11
N LEU A 141 16.55 -9.88 -6.93
CA LEU A 141 16.78 -11.13 -7.66
C LEU A 141 16.17 -12.35 -6.96
N GLN A 142 16.18 -12.39 -5.61
CA GLN A 142 15.92 -13.60 -4.84
C GLN A 142 14.62 -13.58 -4.05
N PHE A 143 14.04 -12.42 -3.74
CA PHE A 143 12.79 -12.36 -3.02
C PHE A 143 11.62 -12.86 -3.86
N ARG A 144 10.58 -13.34 -3.20
CA ARG A 144 9.35 -13.79 -3.85
C ARG A 144 8.60 -12.60 -4.47
N ASP A 145 7.91 -12.88 -5.57
CA ASP A 145 7.03 -11.90 -6.18
C ASP A 145 5.91 -11.48 -5.25
N SER A 146 5.63 -10.18 -5.25
CA SER A 146 4.42 -9.61 -4.65
C SER A 146 3.19 -9.99 -5.48
N LEU A 147 2.01 -9.72 -4.93
CA LEU A 147 0.74 -9.79 -5.67
C LEU A 147 0.67 -8.82 -6.85
N LEU A 148 1.49 -7.79 -6.81
CA LEU A 148 1.58 -6.78 -7.86
C LEU A 148 2.64 -7.15 -8.88
N LEU A 149 2.22 -7.32 -10.14
CA LEU A 149 3.12 -7.68 -11.24
C LEU A 149 3.59 -6.45 -12.02
N ARG A 150 2.89 -5.33 -11.90
CA ARG A 150 3.19 -4.11 -12.67
C ARG A 150 3.66 -2.98 -11.78
N PRO A 151 4.55 -2.16 -12.30
CA PRO A 151 5.12 -2.15 -13.66
C PRO A 151 6.02 -3.35 -13.96
N HIS A 152 6.76 -3.85 -12.97
CA HIS A 152 7.61 -5.03 -13.05
C HIS A 152 7.72 -5.70 -11.67
N PRO A 153 7.70 -7.03 -11.56
CA PRO A 153 7.83 -7.73 -10.26
C PRO A 153 9.08 -7.33 -9.47
N ALA A 154 10.21 -7.07 -10.17
CA ALA A 154 11.45 -6.65 -9.54
C ALA A 154 11.31 -5.34 -8.75
N LEU A 155 10.47 -4.39 -9.19
CA LEU A 155 10.22 -3.15 -8.45
C LEU A 155 9.69 -3.46 -7.05
N TRP A 156 8.70 -4.34 -6.96
CA TRP A 156 8.07 -4.67 -5.67
C TRP A 156 8.98 -5.50 -4.76
N ARG A 157 9.92 -6.26 -5.34
CA ARG A 157 10.99 -6.92 -4.57
C ARG A 157 11.99 -5.92 -4.02
N VAL A 158 12.35 -4.88 -4.80
CA VAL A 158 13.19 -3.77 -4.30
C VAL A 158 12.47 -2.99 -3.20
N VAL A 159 11.18 -2.70 -3.37
CA VAL A 159 10.35 -2.06 -2.34
C VAL A 159 10.37 -2.88 -1.05
N LEU A 160 10.19 -4.20 -1.14
CA LEU A 160 10.29 -5.09 0.02
C LEU A 160 11.68 -5.04 0.67
N SER A 161 12.74 -5.09 -0.15
CA SER A 161 14.13 -5.01 0.34
C SER A 161 14.39 -3.70 1.09
N PHE A 162 13.96 -2.59 0.50
CA PHE A 162 14.09 -1.28 1.13
C PHE A 162 13.30 -1.18 2.42
N GLY A 163 12.10 -1.77 2.47
CA GLY A 163 11.31 -1.86 3.69
C GLY A 163 12.01 -2.67 4.80
N VAL A 164 12.71 -3.76 4.44
CA VAL A 164 13.51 -4.53 5.41
C VAL A 164 14.67 -3.69 5.96
N VAL A 165 15.40 -2.97 5.09
CA VAL A 165 16.47 -2.06 5.51
C VAL A 165 15.93 -0.99 6.46
N TYR A 166 14.78 -0.38 6.11
CA TYR A 166 14.13 0.60 6.95
C TYR A 166 13.74 0.02 8.31
N GLN A 167 13.14 -1.15 8.35
CA GLN A 167 12.79 -1.84 9.60
C GLN A 167 14.01 -2.13 10.48
N LEU A 168 15.13 -2.58 9.88
CA LEU A 168 16.36 -2.81 10.60
C LEU A 168 16.94 -1.52 11.18
N PHE A 169 16.87 -0.43 10.42
CA PHE A 169 17.26 0.90 10.92
C PHE A 169 16.39 1.35 12.09
N LEU A 170 15.07 1.17 12.01
CA LEU A 170 14.15 1.50 13.11
C LEU A 170 14.45 0.67 14.36
N VAL A 171 14.69 -0.63 14.21
CA VAL A 171 15.08 -1.50 15.33
C VAL A 171 16.39 -1.02 15.94
N PHE A 172 17.39 -0.71 15.12
CA PHE A 172 18.64 -0.14 15.61
C PHE A 172 18.41 1.16 16.39
N LEU A 173 17.59 2.07 15.85
CA LEU A 173 17.24 3.35 16.48
C LEU A 173 16.49 3.15 17.81
N LEU A 174 15.61 2.16 17.88
CA LEU A 174 14.87 1.82 19.11
C LEU A 174 15.81 1.48 20.29
N PHE A 175 16.99 0.91 20.02
CA PHE A 175 17.97 0.57 21.06
C PHE A 175 18.90 1.73 21.44
N GLN A 176 18.87 2.85 20.71
CA GLN A 176 19.63 4.05 21.08
C GLN A 176 18.91 4.84 22.18
N ASN A 177 19.64 5.70 22.88
CA ASN A 177 19.01 6.78 23.63
C ASN A 177 18.71 7.97 22.68
N LYS A 178 17.88 8.91 23.13
CA LYS A 178 17.43 10.04 22.30
C LYS A 178 18.60 10.92 21.82
N GLN A 179 19.58 11.18 22.67
CA GLN A 179 20.72 12.04 22.32
C GLN A 179 21.62 11.35 21.29
N ASP A 180 21.90 10.06 21.47
CA ASP A 180 22.69 9.29 20.50
C ASP A 180 21.98 9.19 19.15
N ALA A 181 20.65 9.04 19.17
CA ALA A 181 19.84 9.04 17.94
C ALA A 181 19.95 10.38 17.18
N ARG A 182 19.87 11.52 17.88
CA ARG A 182 20.07 12.85 17.30
C ARG A 182 21.50 13.03 16.76
N MET A 183 22.49 12.58 17.50
CA MET A 183 23.90 12.61 17.06
C MET A 183 24.13 11.73 15.83
N LEU A 184 23.55 10.54 15.80
CA LEU A 184 23.60 9.66 14.62
C LEU A 184 23.05 10.36 13.38
N LEU A 185 21.89 11.00 13.48
CA LEU A 185 21.32 11.76 12.38
C LEU A 185 22.22 12.90 11.92
N LYS A 186 22.85 13.61 12.85
CA LYS A 186 23.83 14.67 12.55
C LYS A 186 25.06 14.16 11.80
N TYR A 187 25.49 12.90 12.07
CA TYR A 187 26.55 12.26 11.27
C TYR A 187 26.09 11.96 9.82
N ILE A 188 24.80 11.68 9.63
CA ILE A 188 24.24 11.47 8.27
C ILE A 188 24.20 12.81 7.53
N ASP A 189 23.61 13.84 8.16
CA ASP A 189 23.55 15.20 7.61
C ASP A 189 23.71 16.21 8.76
N PRO A 190 24.65 17.17 8.64
CA PRO A 190 24.87 18.19 9.66
C PRO A 190 23.65 19.07 10.00
N ALA A 191 22.67 19.16 9.08
CA ALA A 191 21.41 19.87 9.31
C ALA A 191 20.43 19.14 10.24
N LEU A 192 20.64 17.84 10.48
CA LEU A 192 19.82 17.01 11.37
C LEU A 192 20.32 17.04 12.81
N GLY A 193 19.44 16.69 13.74
CA GLY A 193 19.77 16.59 15.16
C GLY A 193 20.17 17.90 15.83
N VAL A 194 19.77 19.04 15.24
CA VAL A 194 19.94 20.39 15.77
C VAL A 194 18.56 20.86 16.27
N PRO A 195 18.49 21.51 17.47
CA PRO A 195 17.21 21.99 18.00
C PRO A 195 16.44 22.83 16.97
N LEU A 196 15.17 22.52 16.80
CA LEU A 196 14.30 23.24 15.89
C LEU A 196 13.78 24.50 16.57
N PRO A 197 13.64 25.64 15.86
CA PRO A 197 12.94 26.80 16.39
C PRO A 197 11.46 26.44 16.61
N GLU A 198 10.92 26.85 17.74
CA GLU A 198 9.49 26.75 17.99
C GLU A 198 8.77 27.72 17.06
N LYS A 199 7.84 27.20 16.27
CA LYS A 199 6.96 27.97 15.38
C LYS A 199 5.54 27.49 15.62
N SER A 200 4.65 28.42 16.01
CA SER A 200 3.20 28.23 15.98
C SER A 200 2.68 28.67 14.62
N TYR A 201 1.74 27.92 14.08
CA TYR A 201 1.03 28.27 12.83
C TYR A 201 -0.31 28.95 13.14
N GLY A 202 -0.74 28.97 14.41
CA GLY A 202 -1.96 29.59 14.90
C GLY A 202 -1.86 31.08 15.22
N ASP A 203 -0.71 31.74 15.02
CA ASP A 203 -0.49 33.13 15.47
C ASP A 203 -1.17 34.20 14.58
N ALA A 204 -1.46 33.88 13.30
CA ALA A 204 -1.98 34.81 12.30
C ALA A 204 -3.31 34.34 11.70
N CYS A 205 -4.33 34.12 12.54
CA CYS A 205 -5.63 33.57 12.11
C CYS A 205 -6.61 34.56 11.53
N GLU A 206 -6.21 35.82 11.32
CA GLU A 206 -7.05 36.80 10.65
C GLU A 206 -7.26 36.44 9.18
N LEU A 207 -8.54 36.44 8.75
CA LEU A 207 -8.94 36.21 7.36
C LEU A 207 -8.64 37.44 6.51
N ASN A 208 -7.37 37.69 6.20
CA ASN A 208 -6.94 38.70 5.26
C ASN A 208 -6.35 38.04 4.00
N ARG A 209 -6.28 38.78 2.91
CA ARG A 209 -5.83 38.29 1.62
C ARG A 209 -4.38 37.77 1.65
N GLU A 210 -3.52 38.39 2.43
CA GLU A 210 -2.10 38.03 2.52
C GLU A 210 -1.95 36.69 3.21
N ASN A 211 -2.54 36.50 4.39
CA ASN A 211 -2.48 35.25 5.14
C ASN A 211 -3.07 34.08 4.34
N ILE A 212 -4.20 34.30 3.64
CA ILE A 212 -4.82 33.22 2.81
C ILE A 212 -3.92 32.86 1.64
N LEU A 213 -3.31 33.85 0.95
CA LEU A 213 -2.44 33.51 -0.18
C LEU A 213 -1.16 32.84 0.26
N ASP A 214 -0.58 33.24 1.38
CA ASP A 214 0.62 32.60 1.92
C ASP A 214 0.37 31.13 2.27
N GLN A 215 -0.78 30.79 2.85
CA GLN A 215 -1.13 29.41 3.15
C GLN A 215 -1.50 28.60 1.90
N VAL A 216 -2.31 29.15 0.99
CA VAL A 216 -2.75 28.43 -0.23
C VAL A 216 -1.56 28.11 -1.15
N PHE A 217 -0.56 28.97 -1.23
CA PHE A 217 0.62 28.74 -2.07
C PHE A 217 1.79 28.11 -1.31
N ASP A 218 1.56 27.62 -0.10
CA ASP A 218 2.58 26.85 0.62
C ASP A 218 2.75 25.45 -0.01
N VAL A 219 3.98 24.98 0.01
CA VAL A 219 4.33 23.60 -0.43
C VAL A 219 3.58 22.54 0.40
N PHE A 220 3.26 22.83 1.65
CA PHE A 220 2.52 21.92 2.53
C PHE A 220 1.09 21.70 2.07
N THR A 221 0.40 22.72 1.58
CA THR A 221 -0.95 22.64 1.00
C THR A 221 -0.98 21.71 -0.21
N LEU A 222 0.01 21.83 -1.11
CA LEU A 222 0.14 20.89 -2.23
C LEU A 222 0.46 19.47 -1.74
N ALA A 223 1.32 19.34 -0.74
CA ALA A 223 1.67 18.05 -0.15
C ALA A 223 0.45 17.35 0.47
N HIS A 224 -0.47 18.10 1.12
CA HIS A 224 -1.75 17.61 1.61
C HIS A 224 -2.61 17.00 0.48
N ALA A 225 -2.87 17.76 -0.58
CA ALA A 225 -3.66 17.25 -1.71
C ALA A 225 -3.04 16.01 -2.37
N VAL A 226 -1.72 16.00 -2.59
CA VAL A 226 -0.99 14.84 -3.14
C VAL A 226 -1.01 13.67 -2.15
N GLY A 227 -0.87 13.90 -0.86
CA GLY A 227 -0.96 12.88 0.18
C GLY A 227 -2.31 12.16 0.17
N TRP A 228 -3.42 12.91 0.09
CA TRP A 228 -4.77 12.35 0.01
C TRP A 228 -5.04 11.65 -1.31
N PHE A 229 -4.51 12.15 -2.42
CA PHE A 229 -4.52 11.43 -3.69
C PHE A 229 -3.84 10.07 -3.56
N CYS A 230 -2.66 10.00 -2.96
CA CYS A 230 -1.93 8.75 -2.72
C CYS A 230 -2.69 7.81 -1.77
N LYS A 231 -3.28 8.31 -0.67
CA LYS A 231 -4.11 7.52 0.24
C LYS A 231 -5.33 6.92 -0.47
N ALA A 232 -5.98 7.69 -1.35
CA ALA A 232 -7.11 7.20 -2.14
C ALA A 232 -6.69 6.08 -3.11
N LEU A 233 -5.49 6.14 -3.70
CA LEU A 233 -4.93 5.06 -4.51
C LEU A 233 -4.66 3.78 -3.70
N ILE A 234 -4.28 3.91 -2.44
CA ILE A 234 -4.00 2.77 -1.54
C ILE A 234 -5.31 2.11 -1.09
N LEU A 235 -6.27 2.90 -0.57
CA LEU A 235 -7.51 2.42 0.05
C LEU A 235 -8.61 2.08 -0.95
N ARG A 236 -8.65 2.80 -2.06
CA ARG A 236 -9.65 2.66 -3.14
C ARG A 236 -11.09 2.73 -2.64
N ASP A 237 -11.32 3.49 -1.60
CA ASP A 237 -12.63 3.69 -0.97
C ASP A 237 -12.81 5.16 -0.58
N TYR A 238 -13.82 5.80 -1.14
CA TYR A 238 -14.11 7.21 -0.94
C TYR A 238 -14.50 7.51 0.53
N THR A 239 -15.33 6.65 1.10
CA THR A 239 -15.85 6.86 2.46
C THR A 239 -14.73 6.75 3.49
N PHE A 240 -13.85 5.77 3.34
CA PHE A 240 -12.72 5.59 4.27
C PHE A 240 -11.70 6.70 4.19
N CYS A 241 -11.46 7.23 2.99
CA CYS A 241 -10.61 8.41 2.85
C CYS A 241 -11.20 9.62 3.60
N TRP A 242 -12.51 9.85 3.52
CA TRP A 242 -13.17 10.91 4.28
C TRP A 242 -13.15 10.70 5.79
N ILE A 243 -13.38 9.47 6.24
CA ILE A 243 -13.26 9.13 7.66
C ILE A 243 -11.84 9.45 8.16
N LEU A 244 -10.81 9.04 7.41
CA LEU A 244 -9.43 9.33 7.77
C LEU A 244 -9.13 10.84 7.76
N SER A 245 -9.63 11.57 6.77
CA SER A 245 -9.45 13.03 6.68
C SER A 245 -9.97 13.74 7.93
N ILE A 246 -11.24 13.52 8.25
CA ILE A 246 -11.86 14.13 9.42
C ILE A 246 -11.18 13.67 10.72
N MET A 247 -10.85 12.37 10.82
CA MET A 247 -10.21 11.84 12.02
C MET A 247 -8.80 12.38 12.22
N PHE A 248 -8.08 12.69 11.15
CA PHE A 248 -6.76 13.26 11.25
C PHE A 248 -6.81 14.68 11.83
N GLU A 249 -7.71 15.54 11.32
CA GLU A 249 -7.93 16.89 11.87
C GLU A 249 -8.36 16.83 13.36
N VAL A 250 -9.24 15.91 13.70
CA VAL A 250 -9.63 15.69 15.11
C VAL A 250 -8.43 15.29 15.97
N MET A 251 -7.49 14.51 15.42
CA MET A 251 -6.27 14.14 16.13
C MET A 251 -5.30 15.33 16.27
N GLU A 252 -5.18 16.18 15.27
CA GLU A 252 -4.39 17.41 15.36
C GLU A 252 -4.91 18.32 16.48
N TYR A 253 -6.19 18.62 16.51
CA TYR A 253 -6.81 19.34 17.63
C TYR A 253 -6.60 18.66 18.98
N SER A 254 -6.68 17.33 19.02
CA SER A 254 -6.51 16.61 20.27
C SER A 254 -5.06 16.66 20.79
N LEU A 255 -4.10 16.79 19.90
CA LEU A 255 -2.67 16.70 20.19
C LEU A 255 -1.92 18.06 20.07
N SER A 256 -2.63 19.16 19.78
CA SER A 256 -2.07 20.50 19.72
C SER A 256 -1.33 20.91 21.01
N HIS A 257 -1.78 20.41 22.17
CA HIS A 257 -1.12 20.62 23.44
C HIS A 257 0.27 19.95 23.56
N GLN A 258 0.62 19.04 22.66
CA GLN A 258 1.92 18.35 22.62
C GLN A 258 2.82 18.81 21.47
N LEU A 259 2.23 19.11 20.33
CA LEU A 259 2.96 19.48 19.11
C LEU A 259 2.50 20.85 18.62
N ASN A 260 3.37 21.85 18.69
CA ASN A 260 3.08 23.20 18.21
C ASN A 260 2.72 23.25 16.71
N ASN A 261 3.12 22.23 15.93
CA ASN A 261 2.75 22.11 14.52
C ASN A 261 1.26 21.82 14.28
N PHE A 262 0.52 21.42 15.32
CA PHE A 262 -0.91 21.16 15.27
C PHE A 262 -1.76 22.34 15.79
N ASP A 263 -1.09 23.43 16.19
CA ASP A 263 -1.75 24.68 16.55
C ASP A 263 -1.86 25.54 15.29
N GLU A 264 -2.89 25.28 14.50
CA GLU A 264 -3.21 25.94 13.24
C GLU A 264 -4.51 26.71 13.32
N CYS A 265 -4.75 27.58 12.36
CA CYS A 265 -5.98 28.35 12.30
C CYS A 265 -7.19 27.47 11.96
N TRP A 266 -8.35 27.73 12.57
CA TRP A 266 -9.57 26.94 12.34
C TRP A 266 -10.00 26.86 10.86
N TRP A 267 -9.77 27.92 10.09
CA TRP A 267 -10.10 27.96 8.66
C TRP A 267 -9.09 27.18 7.81
N ASP A 268 -7.86 27.04 8.27
CA ASP A 268 -6.84 26.21 7.66
C ASP A 268 -7.27 24.73 7.74
N HIS A 269 -7.48 24.22 8.93
CA HIS A 269 -7.98 22.87 9.16
C HIS A 269 -9.24 22.52 8.36
N TRP A 270 -10.30 23.36 8.45
CA TRP A 270 -11.60 22.97 7.92
C TRP A 270 -11.86 23.39 6.48
N LEU A 271 -11.43 24.62 6.11
CA LEU A 271 -11.70 25.13 4.78
C LEU A 271 -10.58 24.76 3.79
N LEU A 272 -9.32 25.01 4.15
CA LEU A 272 -8.21 24.75 3.23
C LEU A 272 -7.91 23.24 3.17
N ASP A 273 -7.69 22.59 4.30
CA ASP A 273 -7.30 21.19 4.33
C ASP A 273 -8.47 20.24 4.03
N VAL A 274 -9.52 20.22 4.85
CA VAL A 274 -10.62 19.27 4.66
C VAL A 274 -11.39 19.53 3.37
N LEU A 275 -11.90 20.76 3.18
CA LEU A 275 -12.82 21.04 2.08
C LEU A 275 -12.14 21.23 0.73
N ILE A 276 -10.89 21.73 0.69
CA ILE A 276 -10.20 21.99 -0.58
C ILE A 276 -9.17 20.89 -0.85
N CYS A 277 -8.12 20.77 -0.04
CA CYS A 277 -6.98 19.91 -0.34
C CYS A 277 -7.32 18.44 -0.24
N ASN A 278 -7.96 18.01 0.86
CA ASN A 278 -8.30 16.63 1.10
C ASN A 278 -9.39 16.17 0.12
N TRP A 279 -10.44 17.01 -0.07
CA TRP A 279 -11.48 16.72 -1.05
C TRP A 279 -10.91 16.57 -2.46
N LEU A 280 -10.09 17.52 -2.92
CA LEU A 280 -9.49 17.48 -4.25
C LEU A 280 -8.63 16.23 -4.44
N GLY A 281 -7.75 15.95 -3.48
CA GLY A 281 -6.88 14.78 -3.49
C GLY A 281 -7.67 13.47 -3.51
N ILE A 282 -8.67 13.32 -2.62
CA ILE A 282 -9.55 12.15 -2.55
C ILE A 282 -10.33 11.99 -3.86
N TYR A 283 -10.95 13.07 -4.36
CA TYR A 283 -11.73 13.04 -5.59
C TYR A 283 -10.90 12.59 -6.79
N LEU A 284 -9.74 13.21 -7.01
CA LEU A 284 -8.85 12.87 -8.11
C LEU A 284 -8.30 11.44 -7.97
N GLY A 285 -7.97 11.01 -6.76
CA GLY A 285 -7.49 9.65 -6.50
C GLY A 285 -8.54 8.60 -6.79
N VAL A 286 -9.79 8.80 -6.35
CA VAL A 286 -10.90 7.88 -6.62
C VAL A 286 -11.24 7.86 -8.12
N LYS A 287 -11.26 9.02 -8.79
CA LYS A 287 -11.45 9.09 -10.25
C LYS A 287 -10.34 8.38 -11.02
N THR A 288 -9.13 8.44 -10.53
CA THR A 288 -8.00 7.67 -11.09
C THR A 288 -8.20 6.17 -10.92
N CYS A 289 -8.68 5.71 -9.76
CA CYS A 289 -9.03 4.31 -9.53
C CYS A 289 -10.13 3.85 -10.50
N GLU A 290 -11.23 4.60 -10.62
CA GLU A 290 -12.32 4.31 -11.55
C GLU A 290 -11.85 4.23 -13.02
N TYR A 291 -10.98 5.15 -13.42
CA TYR A 291 -10.40 5.15 -14.77
C TYR A 291 -9.58 3.87 -15.03
N PHE A 292 -8.81 3.40 -14.06
CA PHE A 292 -8.04 2.18 -14.20
C PHE A 292 -8.90 0.92 -14.14
N GLU A 293 -9.98 0.90 -13.38
CA GLU A 293 -10.94 -0.22 -13.35
C GLU A 293 -11.66 -0.43 -14.67
N MET A 294 -12.06 0.66 -15.33
CA MET A 294 -12.77 0.60 -16.61
C MET A 294 -11.87 0.27 -17.80
N LYS A 295 -10.55 0.33 -17.63
CA LYS A 295 -9.62 0.21 -18.75
C LYS A 295 -9.38 -1.24 -19.10
N GLN A 296 -9.90 -1.70 -20.22
CA GLN A 296 -9.56 -2.98 -20.82
C GLN A 296 -8.25 -2.84 -21.63
N TYR A 297 -7.28 -3.68 -21.33
CA TYR A 297 -6.01 -3.69 -22.04
C TYR A 297 -5.97 -4.87 -23.01
N SER A 298 -5.88 -4.60 -24.30
CA SER A 298 -5.43 -5.57 -25.29
C SER A 298 -3.91 -5.58 -25.29
N TRP A 299 -3.32 -6.65 -24.81
CA TRP A 299 -1.87 -6.79 -24.75
C TRP A 299 -1.31 -7.33 -26.05
N GLN A 300 -1.13 -6.43 -27.05
CA GLN A 300 -0.40 -6.74 -28.25
C GLN A 300 1.12 -6.68 -27.99
N GLY A 301 1.88 -7.55 -28.63
CA GLY A 301 3.33 -7.50 -28.64
C GLY A 301 3.84 -6.16 -29.17
N LEU A 302 4.94 -5.63 -28.60
CA LEU A 302 5.57 -4.41 -29.13
C LEU A 302 6.00 -4.56 -30.58
N ALA A 303 6.37 -5.77 -31.01
CA ALA A 303 6.73 -6.08 -32.38
C ALA A 303 5.55 -5.95 -33.34
N ASP A 304 4.34 -6.28 -32.88
CA ASP A 304 3.11 -6.31 -33.70
C ASP A 304 2.49 -4.93 -33.90
N ILE A 305 2.99 -3.91 -33.20
CA ILE A 305 2.50 -2.54 -33.31
C ILE A 305 3.30 -1.78 -34.37
N PRO A 306 2.67 -1.37 -35.50
CA PRO A 306 3.40 -0.81 -36.63
C PRO A 306 3.89 0.62 -36.38
N THR A 307 3.26 1.39 -35.48
CA THR A 307 3.57 2.81 -35.28
C THR A 307 4.41 3.06 -34.03
N LEU A 308 5.39 3.98 -34.12
CA LEU A 308 6.21 4.39 -32.98
C LEU A 308 5.36 4.96 -31.83
N LYS A 309 4.34 5.78 -32.16
CA LYS A 309 3.39 6.32 -31.19
C LYS A 309 2.62 5.20 -30.47
N GLY A 310 2.23 4.15 -31.20
CA GLY A 310 1.59 2.97 -30.65
C GLY A 310 2.52 2.20 -29.70
N LYS A 311 3.77 2.01 -30.10
CA LYS A 311 4.79 1.38 -29.24
C LYS A 311 5.03 2.16 -27.96
N MET A 312 5.15 3.50 -28.05
CA MET A 312 5.27 4.36 -26.87
C MET A 312 4.04 4.24 -25.94
N LYS A 313 2.83 4.31 -26.52
CA LYS A 313 1.59 4.15 -25.76
C LYS A 313 1.52 2.78 -25.06
N ARG A 314 1.95 1.71 -25.75
CA ARG A 314 2.00 0.36 -25.19
C ARG A 314 3.05 0.25 -24.06
N THR A 315 4.22 0.86 -24.24
CA THR A 315 5.26 0.92 -23.20
C THR A 315 4.77 1.68 -21.97
N MET A 316 4.15 2.84 -22.17
CA MET A 316 3.55 3.60 -21.05
C MET A 316 2.44 2.81 -20.35
N ALA A 317 1.64 2.02 -21.08
CA ALA A 317 0.63 1.16 -20.49
C ALA A 317 1.22 0.06 -19.59
N GLN A 318 2.49 -0.30 -19.74
CA GLN A 318 3.18 -1.23 -18.85
C GLN A 318 3.27 -0.72 -17.41
N PHE A 319 3.40 0.59 -17.23
CA PHE A 319 3.49 1.23 -15.92
C PHE A 319 2.13 1.45 -15.26
N THR A 320 1.02 1.23 -15.99
CA THR A 320 -0.32 1.31 -15.42
C THR A 320 -0.78 -0.06 -14.90
N PRO A 321 -1.55 -0.14 -13.80
CA PRO A 321 -2.08 -1.40 -13.31
C PRO A 321 -3.02 -2.05 -14.35
N LYS A 322 -2.92 -3.37 -14.53
CA LYS A 322 -3.72 -4.11 -15.52
C LYS A 322 -5.20 -4.14 -15.16
N SER A 323 -5.48 -4.42 -13.93
CA SER A 323 -6.81 -4.36 -13.34
C SER A 323 -6.67 -3.77 -11.95
N TRP A 324 -7.21 -2.58 -11.79
CA TRP A 324 -7.26 -1.94 -10.49
C TRP A 324 -8.54 -2.41 -9.80
N THR A 325 -8.47 -3.53 -9.11
CA THR A 325 -9.62 -4.10 -8.43
C THR A 325 -10.16 -3.13 -7.38
N LYS A 326 -11.44 -2.82 -7.45
CA LYS A 326 -12.15 -2.12 -6.38
C LYS A 326 -12.07 -2.94 -5.10
N PHE A 327 -11.80 -2.28 -3.99
CA PHE A 327 -11.87 -2.95 -2.70
C PHE A 327 -13.27 -2.84 -2.13
N GLU A 328 -13.90 -3.98 -1.91
CA GLU A 328 -15.16 -4.06 -1.19
C GLU A 328 -14.87 -4.50 0.25
N TRP A 329 -14.63 -3.53 1.11
CA TRP A 329 -14.21 -3.79 2.48
C TRP A 329 -15.27 -4.47 3.34
N ASN A 330 -16.56 -4.31 2.98
CA ASN A 330 -17.69 -4.97 3.64
C ASN A 330 -17.65 -4.90 5.20
N SER A 331 -17.28 -3.75 5.74
CA SER A 331 -17.05 -3.55 7.18
C SER A 331 -18.26 -3.87 8.06
N THR A 332 -19.49 -3.80 7.50
CA THR A 332 -20.74 -4.06 8.21
C THR A 332 -21.23 -5.50 8.12
N LYS A 333 -20.59 -6.36 7.30
CA LYS A 333 -21.06 -7.76 7.11
C LYS A 333 -20.68 -8.69 8.25
N SER A 334 -19.54 -8.47 8.89
CA SER A 334 -19.09 -9.32 9.99
C SER A 334 -18.20 -8.55 10.97
N PHE A 335 -18.18 -9.02 12.23
CA PHE A 335 -17.27 -8.48 13.23
C PHE A 335 -15.80 -8.54 12.81
N LYS A 336 -15.39 -9.65 12.15
CA LYS A 336 -14.01 -9.79 11.64
C LYS A 336 -13.66 -8.69 10.63
N SER A 337 -14.55 -8.44 9.66
CA SER A 337 -14.34 -7.38 8.64
C SER A 337 -14.34 -5.99 9.28
N TYR A 338 -15.25 -5.74 10.23
CA TYR A 338 -15.28 -4.48 10.98
C TYR A 338 -13.97 -4.24 11.73
N ALA A 339 -13.55 -5.19 12.57
CA ALA A 339 -12.33 -5.07 13.36
C ALA A 339 -11.08 -4.86 12.49
N ALA A 340 -11.01 -5.55 11.36
CA ALA A 340 -9.90 -5.42 10.44
C ALA A 340 -9.85 -4.07 9.73
N VAL A 341 -11.01 -3.54 9.32
CA VAL A 341 -11.08 -2.19 8.73
C VAL A 341 -10.68 -1.13 9.76
N ILE A 342 -11.22 -1.20 10.99
CA ILE A 342 -10.81 -0.28 12.06
C ILE A 342 -9.32 -0.37 12.33
N PHE A 343 -8.75 -1.57 12.37
CA PHE A 343 -7.31 -1.76 12.53
C PHE A 343 -6.51 -1.09 11.42
N ILE A 344 -6.90 -1.28 10.14
CA ILE A 344 -6.20 -0.67 8.99
C ILE A 344 -6.29 0.86 9.06
N LEU A 345 -7.48 1.42 9.32
CA LEU A 345 -7.65 2.87 9.42
C LEU A 345 -6.84 3.45 10.58
N THR A 346 -6.82 2.76 11.73
CA THR A 346 -6.01 3.15 12.89
C THR A 346 -4.51 3.12 12.56
N MET A 347 -4.03 2.07 11.89
CA MET A 347 -2.62 1.99 11.47
C MET A 347 -2.23 3.11 10.51
N LEU A 348 -3.11 3.52 9.60
CA LEU A 348 -2.85 4.63 8.70
C LEU A 348 -2.79 5.97 9.43
N LEU A 349 -3.69 6.23 10.38
CA LEU A 349 -3.63 7.42 11.24
C LEU A 349 -2.36 7.45 12.07
N ILE A 350 -1.99 6.34 12.70
CA ILE A 350 -0.76 6.22 13.48
C ILE A 350 0.47 6.46 12.59
N CYS A 351 0.51 5.90 11.38
CA CYS A 351 1.61 6.11 10.44
C CYS A 351 1.82 7.60 10.13
N GLU A 352 0.74 8.35 10.00
CA GLU A 352 0.77 9.79 9.75
C GLU A 352 1.25 10.56 10.98
N LEU A 353 0.67 10.30 12.14
CA LEU A 353 1.11 10.89 13.41
C LEU A 353 2.59 10.61 13.72
N ASN A 354 3.05 9.40 13.44
CA ASN A 354 4.45 9.04 13.65
C ASN A 354 5.40 9.99 12.93
N ALA A 355 5.03 10.51 11.74
CA ALA A 355 5.86 11.46 11.00
C ALA A 355 6.10 12.74 11.80
N PHE A 356 5.05 13.28 12.41
CA PHE A 356 5.13 14.53 13.20
C PHE A 356 5.90 14.33 14.50
N TYR A 357 5.61 13.26 15.23
CA TYR A 357 6.33 12.95 16.47
C TYR A 357 7.80 12.65 16.25
N LEU A 358 8.16 11.84 15.25
CA LEU A 358 9.56 11.54 14.94
C LEU A 358 10.32 12.78 14.48
N LYS A 359 9.68 13.63 13.66
CA LYS A 359 10.26 14.92 13.25
C LYS A 359 10.60 15.80 14.46
N SER A 360 9.66 15.94 15.39
CA SER A 360 9.85 16.73 16.62
C SER A 360 10.90 16.12 17.52
N LEU A 361 10.79 14.83 17.87
CA LEU A 361 11.68 14.15 18.81
C LEU A 361 13.12 14.02 18.32
N LEU A 362 13.33 13.87 17.02
CA LEU A 362 14.65 13.69 16.41
C LEU A 362 15.25 14.99 15.86
N TRP A 363 14.54 16.10 16.00
CA TRP A 363 14.94 17.41 15.48
C TRP A 363 15.22 17.39 13.97
N ILE A 364 14.25 16.91 13.20
CA ILE A 364 14.32 16.88 11.74
C ILE A 364 13.61 18.12 11.19
N PRO A 365 14.31 19.01 10.46
CA PRO A 365 13.68 20.20 9.89
C PRO A 365 12.52 19.85 8.95
N PRO A 366 11.41 20.59 8.95
CA PRO A 366 10.22 20.29 8.11
C PRO A 366 10.55 20.14 6.62
N ALA A 367 11.39 21.02 6.08
CA ALA A 367 11.78 21.02 4.67
C ALA A 367 12.86 19.96 4.32
N HIS A 368 13.35 19.18 5.29
CA HIS A 368 14.43 18.23 5.03
C HIS A 368 13.96 17.06 4.16
N PRO A 369 14.74 16.63 3.12
CA PRO A 369 14.35 15.57 2.18
C PRO A 369 14.00 14.23 2.83
N ILE A 370 14.49 13.94 4.03
CA ILE A 370 14.20 12.70 4.76
C ILE A 370 12.69 12.55 5.05
N ASN A 371 11.98 13.66 5.28
CA ASN A 371 10.53 13.65 5.50
C ASN A 371 9.79 13.20 4.24
N ILE A 372 10.15 13.78 3.10
CA ILE A 372 9.58 13.42 1.79
C ILE A 372 9.91 11.96 1.45
N THR A 373 11.17 11.56 1.69
CA THR A 373 11.61 10.16 1.44
C THR A 373 10.82 9.17 2.30
N ARG A 374 10.57 9.50 3.58
CA ARG A 374 9.74 8.65 4.45
C ARG A 374 8.30 8.56 3.95
N ILE A 375 7.66 9.68 3.63
CA ILE A 375 6.28 9.70 3.12
C ILE A 375 6.18 8.88 1.83
N PHE A 376 7.09 9.09 0.88
CA PHE A 376 7.14 8.33 -0.36
C PHE A 376 7.37 6.84 -0.13
N SER A 377 8.25 6.48 0.81
CA SER A 377 8.51 5.09 1.18
C SER A 377 7.26 4.41 1.72
N TYR A 378 6.53 5.06 2.63
CA TYR A 378 5.26 4.54 3.15
C TYR A 378 4.16 4.45 2.09
N PHE A 379 4.13 5.36 1.12
CA PHE A 379 3.26 5.22 -0.04
C PHE A 379 3.60 3.95 -0.84
N MET A 380 4.88 3.74 -1.15
CA MET A 380 5.35 2.56 -1.87
C MET A 380 5.12 1.24 -1.10
N PHE A 381 5.28 1.24 0.24
CA PHE A 381 4.98 0.09 1.09
C PHE A 381 3.48 -0.14 1.24
N GLY A 382 2.69 0.93 1.30
CA GLY A 382 1.25 0.89 1.48
C GLY A 382 0.52 0.21 0.34
N ILE A 383 0.92 0.46 -0.91
CA ILE A 383 0.27 -0.13 -2.09
C ILE A 383 0.24 -1.67 -2.03
N PRO A 384 1.37 -2.39 -1.92
CA PRO A 384 1.36 -3.83 -1.79
C PRO A 384 0.88 -4.30 -0.42
N GLY A 385 1.19 -3.58 0.65
CA GLY A 385 0.83 -3.96 2.02
C GLY A 385 -0.69 -4.00 2.23
N VAL A 386 -1.40 -2.95 1.83
CA VAL A 386 -2.87 -2.91 1.94
C VAL A 386 -3.51 -3.92 1.00
N ARG A 387 -2.93 -4.17 -0.19
CA ARG A 387 -3.41 -5.22 -1.11
C ARG A 387 -3.29 -6.62 -0.51
N GLU A 388 -2.17 -6.92 0.16
CA GLU A 388 -1.97 -8.20 0.86
C GLU A 388 -2.90 -8.34 2.07
N ALA A 389 -3.11 -7.25 2.83
CA ALA A 389 -4.08 -7.23 3.92
C ALA A 389 -5.51 -7.47 3.44
N TYR A 390 -5.92 -6.83 2.34
CA TYR A 390 -7.22 -7.06 1.72
C TYR A 390 -7.40 -8.51 1.30
N GLN A 391 -6.39 -9.12 0.66
CA GLN A 391 -6.44 -10.54 0.29
C GLN A 391 -6.58 -11.44 1.52
N TYR A 392 -5.79 -11.21 2.55
CA TYR A 392 -5.86 -11.99 3.80
C TYR A 392 -7.25 -11.97 4.45
N LEU A 393 -7.97 -10.86 4.29
CA LEU A 393 -9.32 -10.68 4.83
C LEU A 393 -10.40 -11.41 4.02
N HIS A 394 -10.27 -11.39 2.70
CA HIS A 394 -11.35 -11.77 1.78
C HIS A 394 -11.14 -13.12 1.11
N ASP A 395 -9.90 -13.63 1.02
CA ASP A 395 -9.61 -14.94 0.43
C ASP A 395 -9.56 -16.02 1.51
N PRO A 396 -10.53 -16.97 1.54
CA PRO A 396 -10.54 -18.08 2.50
C PRO A 396 -9.30 -18.99 2.41
N ASN A 397 -8.64 -19.03 1.26
CA ASN A 397 -7.45 -19.84 1.02
C ASN A 397 -6.17 -19.16 1.52
N CYS A 398 -6.20 -17.86 1.77
CA CYS A 398 -5.07 -17.08 2.27
C CYS A 398 -4.96 -17.26 3.80
N LYS A 399 -4.09 -18.18 4.22
CA LYS A 399 -3.90 -18.51 5.65
C LYS A 399 -2.87 -17.62 6.36
N ARG A 400 -2.10 -16.81 5.62
CA ARG A 400 -1.00 -16.00 6.16
C ARG A 400 -1.05 -14.61 5.56
N ILE A 401 -0.78 -13.62 6.42
CA ILE A 401 -0.57 -12.25 5.94
C ILE A 401 0.71 -12.20 5.08
N GLY A 402 0.69 -11.41 4.03
CA GLY A 402 1.83 -11.28 3.13
C GLY A 402 3.00 -10.50 3.75
N PRO A 403 4.21 -10.66 3.20
CA PRO A 403 5.43 -10.05 3.76
C PRO A 403 5.41 -8.51 3.74
N GLN A 404 4.79 -7.91 2.74
CA GLN A 404 4.67 -6.45 2.63
C GLN A 404 3.75 -5.88 3.72
N ALA A 405 2.59 -6.49 3.93
CA ALA A 405 1.66 -6.08 4.99
C ALA A 405 2.25 -6.30 6.38
N TRP A 406 2.92 -7.45 6.59
CA TRP A 406 3.59 -7.73 7.86
C TRP A 406 4.66 -6.69 8.17
N LEU A 407 5.50 -6.36 7.19
CA LEU A 407 6.58 -5.39 7.33
C LEU A 407 6.05 -3.98 7.57
N LEU A 408 5.00 -3.59 6.87
CA LEU A 408 4.34 -2.29 7.04
C LEU A 408 3.84 -2.11 8.49
N ILE A 409 3.11 -3.10 9.02
CA ILE A 409 2.61 -3.09 10.40
C ILE A 409 3.78 -3.05 11.39
N SER A 410 4.82 -3.87 11.16
CA SER A 410 6.01 -3.91 11.99
C SER A 410 6.73 -2.56 12.05
N SER A 411 6.90 -1.89 10.89
CA SER A 411 7.57 -0.60 10.82
C SER A 411 6.78 0.49 11.55
N ILE A 412 5.47 0.58 11.31
CA ILE A 412 4.60 1.54 12.00
C ILE A 412 4.65 1.32 13.52
N THR A 413 4.56 0.06 13.96
CA THR A 413 4.61 -0.27 15.39
C THR A 413 5.97 0.04 16.01
N THR A 414 7.06 -0.21 15.30
CA THR A 414 8.41 0.10 15.79
C THR A 414 8.61 1.61 15.92
N GLU A 415 8.11 2.42 14.98
CA GLU A 415 8.09 3.89 15.12
C GLU A 415 7.32 4.33 16.37
N VAL A 416 6.15 3.74 16.62
CA VAL A 416 5.37 4.01 17.85
C VAL A 416 6.21 3.72 19.11
N LEU A 417 6.92 2.59 19.14
CA LEU A 417 7.78 2.25 20.28
C LEU A 417 8.92 3.26 20.46
N ILE A 418 9.53 3.75 19.38
CA ILE A 418 10.55 4.80 19.41
C ILE A 418 9.95 6.10 19.97
N ILE A 419 8.76 6.48 19.52
CA ILE A 419 8.06 7.69 19.99
C ILE A 419 7.77 7.60 21.48
N PHE A 420 7.23 6.48 21.95
CA PHE A 420 7.02 6.27 23.39
C PHE A 420 8.30 6.34 24.20
N LYS A 421 9.38 5.75 23.69
CA LYS A 421 10.68 5.76 24.38
C LYS A 421 11.30 7.15 24.44
N PHE A 422 11.32 7.88 23.31
CA PHE A 422 11.99 9.18 23.23
C PHE A 422 11.11 10.32 23.73
N GLY A 423 9.79 10.17 23.65
CA GLY A 423 8.80 11.15 24.11
C GLY A 423 8.64 11.23 25.63
N LYS A 424 9.24 10.28 26.38
CA LYS A 424 9.13 10.30 27.84
C LYS A 424 9.73 11.58 28.42
N GLY A 425 8.86 12.44 29.00
CA GLY A 425 9.24 13.72 29.59
C GLY A 425 9.39 14.89 28.60
N GLU A 426 9.12 14.69 27.31
CA GLU A 426 9.16 15.75 26.30
C GLU A 426 7.85 16.53 26.18
N PHE A 427 6.74 15.91 26.58
CA PHE A 427 5.39 16.48 26.47
C PHE A 427 4.82 16.71 27.88
N PRO A 428 5.16 17.84 28.55
CA PRO A 428 4.77 18.08 29.94
C PRO A 428 3.30 18.45 30.10
N ASN A 429 2.65 18.94 29.05
CA ASN A 429 1.28 19.44 29.12
C ASN A 429 0.28 18.27 29.10
N PRO A 430 -0.57 18.12 30.14
CA PRO A 430 -1.58 17.10 30.16
C PRO A 430 -2.68 17.38 29.13
N ALA A 431 -3.30 16.31 28.62
CA ALA A 431 -4.43 16.45 27.72
C ALA A 431 -5.60 17.20 28.37
N PRO A 432 -6.22 18.17 27.67
CA PRO A 432 -7.41 18.87 28.15
C PRO A 432 -8.55 17.89 28.48
N THR A 433 -9.34 18.19 29.52
CA THR A 433 -10.45 17.33 29.95
C THR A 433 -11.49 17.13 28.83
N SER A 434 -11.70 18.12 27.98
CA SER A 434 -12.59 18.05 26.81
C SER A 434 -12.13 16.97 25.82
N VAL A 435 -10.83 16.91 25.54
CA VAL A 435 -10.20 15.91 24.67
C VAL A 435 -10.36 14.51 25.25
N ILE A 436 -10.09 14.35 26.56
CA ILE A 436 -10.25 13.06 27.24
C ILE A 436 -11.71 12.59 27.14
N ASN A 437 -12.67 13.44 27.44
CA ASN A 437 -14.10 13.10 27.40
C ASN A 437 -14.55 12.76 25.97
N PHE A 438 -14.10 13.50 24.98
CA PHE A 438 -14.37 13.21 23.57
C PHE A 438 -13.88 11.79 23.19
N TRP A 439 -12.63 11.45 23.52
CA TRP A 439 -12.07 10.14 23.18
C TRP A 439 -12.71 8.99 23.94
N ILE A 440 -13.10 9.19 25.20
CA ILE A 440 -13.89 8.20 25.95
C ILE A 440 -15.24 7.96 25.26
N GLY A 441 -15.94 9.02 24.86
CA GLY A 441 -17.20 8.92 24.12
C GLY A 441 -17.03 8.21 22.79
N PHE A 442 -16.02 8.61 22.01
CA PHE A 442 -15.71 8.02 20.71
C PHE A 442 -15.38 6.52 20.81
N LEU A 443 -14.50 6.13 21.74
CA LEU A 443 -14.16 4.72 21.97
C LEU A 443 -15.36 3.90 22.44
N THR A 444 -16.21 4.49 23.27
CA THR A 444 -17.46 3.84 23.72
C THR A 444 -18.38 3.54 22.52
N LEU A 445 -18.51 4.48 21.58
CA LEU A 445 -19.28 4.27 20.35
C LEU A 445 -18.60 3.25 19.43
N LEU A 446 -17.30 3.32 19.27
CA LEU A 446 -16.52 2.41 18.44
C LEU A 446 -16.63 0.95 18.91
N ILE A 447 -16.70 0.72 20.22
CA ILE A 447 -16.86 -0.62 20.83
C ILE A 447 -18.35 -0.98 20.92
N GLY A 448 -19.21 -0.04 21.22
CA GLY A 448 -20.67 -0.27 21.38
C GLY A 448 -21.36 -0.65 20.07
N TYR A 449 -20.96 -0.02 18.96
CA TYR A 449 -21.54 -0.30 17.65
C TYR A 449 -21.43 -1.78 17.22
N PRO A 450 -20.28 -2.45 17.24
CA PRO A 450 -20.20 -3.85 16.87
C PRO A 450 -20.95 -4.78 17.83
N ILE A 451 -21.03 -4.45 19.12
CA ILE A 451 -21.84 -5.20 20.09
C ILE A 451 -23.31 -5.11 19.70
N TYR A 452 -23.79 -3.91 19.38
CA TYR A 452 -25.16 -3.71 18.92
C TYR A 452 -25.42 -4.43 17.60
N GLN A 453 -24.59 -4.20 16.59
CA GLN A 453 -24.79 -4.65 15.22
C GLN A 453 -24.68 -6.18 15.06
N PHE A 454 -23.65 -6.78 15.68
CA PHE A 454 -23.32 -8.20 15.44
C PHE A 454 -23.82 -9.14 16.54
N TYR A 455 -24.21 -8.62 17.70
CA TYR A 455 -24.68 -9.44 18.81
C TYR A 455 -26.12 -9.15 19.21
N LEU A 456 -26.48 -7.90 19.49
CA LEU A 456 -27.81 -7.56 19.97
C LEU A 456 -28.87 -7.60 18.87
N LEU A 457 -28.59 -6.97 17.72
CA LEU A 457 -29.56 -6.88 16.64
C LEU A 457 -30.01 -8.26 16.10
N PRO A 458 -29.13 -9.25 15.86
CA PRO A 458 -29.56 -10.59 15.47
C PRO A 458 -30.43 -11.28 16.50
N LYS A 459 -30.12 -11.13 17.80
CA LYS A 459 -30.95 -11.68 18.88
C LYS A 459 -32.35 -11.05 18.93
N PHE A 460 -32.45 -9.73 18.75
CA PHE A 460 -33.75 -9.05 18.67
C PHE A 460 -34.56 -9.50 17.45
N GLN A 461 -33.92 -9.71 16.32
CA GLN A 461 -34.57 -10.21 15.11
C GLN A 461 -35.09 -11.65 15.33
N GLU A 462 -34.29 -12.53 15.90
CA GLU A 462 -34.69 -13.90 16.25
C GLU A 462 -35.87 -13.92 17.23
N TYR A 463 -35.83 -13.09 18.28
CA TYR A 463 -36.95 -12.95 19.23
C TYR A 463 -38.23 -12.46 18.54
N ARG A 464 -38.13 -11.47 17.64
CA ARG A 464 -39.29 -10.97 16.89
C ARG A 464 -39.92 -12.04 15.98
N ILE A 465 -39.07 -12.85 15.32
CA ILE A 465 -39.54 -13.95 14.46
C ILE A 465 -40.25 -15.01 15.31
N LYS A 466 -39.66 -15.43 16.43
CA LYS A 466 -40.31 -16.39 17.36
C LYS A 466 -41.65 -15.90 17.87
N LYS A 467 -41.77 -14.59 18.21
CA LYS A 467 -43.04 -14.00 18.66
C LYS A 467 -44.11 -13.89 17.57
N LYS A 468 -43.74 -13.87 16.29
CA LYS A 468 -44.69 -13.87 15.17
C LYS A 468 -45.19 -15.27 14.79
N LEU A 469 -44.45 -16.30 15.18
CA LEU A 469 -44.79 -17.71 14.92
C LEU A 469 -45.59 -18.35 16.04
N GLN A 470 -45.70 -17.69 17.21
CA GLN A 470 -46.63 -17.98 18.31
C GLN A 470 -47.92 -17.16 18.13
#